data_c5f98a6bdce7a4770acd7e41f29d9363
#
_entry.id   c5f98a6bdce7a4770acd7e41f29d9363
#
_cell.length_a   1.000
_cell.length_b   1.000
_cell.length_c   1.000
_cell.angle_alpha   90.00
_cell.angle_beta   90.00
_cell.angle_gamma   90.00
#
_symmetry.space_group_name_H-M   'P 1'
#
loop_
_entity.id
_entity.type
_entity.pdbx_description
1 polymer ?
#
loop_
_entity_poly.entity_id
_entity_poly.type
_entity_poly.pdbx_seq_one_letter_code
_entity_poly.pdbx_strand_id
1 'polypeptide(L)'
;MTEILKVIKARDPNEKEFHQAVEEVVESVKPVLDRNPQYRENGILERLVEPERVVMFQVPWVDDEGQVQVDRGYRIQMSSVIGPYKGGLRFHPSVNLSILKFLAFEQVFKNALTTLAMGGGKGGSDFDPKGKSDNEVMRFCQSFMMELFRHIGPNTDVPAGDIGVGAREIGYLFGMYRKLANEFTGVLTGKSLGWGGSLIRPEATGYGCVYFASEMLANRNQTLEGKVCLVSGSGNVAQFTVEKLVELGAKVVTVSDSSGYVYDEEGLDQGKLAFVKRLKNVRRGRIKEYVDKYSQAVYTEADSSLEYNPLWNHKANCAFPCATQNEINGKDAQNLLKNGVTLVAEGSNMPSTPEAIHTFLDKKILYAPGKASNAGGVAVSGLEMAQNSMRLSWPREEVDARLKIIMKSIHKSCLDAAAEYGVSGNYMVGANIAGFVKVVNAMIDQGLV
;
A
#
# COMPACT_ATOMS: atom_id res chain seq x y z
N MET A 1 26.70 -0.57 9.41
CA MET A 1 25.75 -0.81 8.29
C MET A 1 26.01 -2.15 7.62
N THR A 2 27.18 -2.34 7.07
CA THR A 2 27.60 -3.62 6.42
C THR A 2 27.51 -4.84 7.37
N GLU A 3 27.64 -4.63 8.69
CA GLU A 3 27.65 -5.69 9.70
C GLU A 3 26.27 -6.33 9.86
N ILE A 4 25.21 -5.52 10.06
CA ILE A 4 23.85 -6.06 10.23
C ILE A 4 23.39 -6.83 8.97
N LEU A 5 23.71 -6.34 7.78
CA LEU A 5 23.38 -7.04 6.53
C LEU A 5 24.11 -8.38 6.41
N LYS A 6 25.37 -8.47 6.87
CA LYS A 6 26.09 -9.75 6.91
C LYS A 6 25.43 -10.72 7.89
N VAL A 7 24.99 -10.22 9.07
CA VAL A 7 24.35 -11.06 10.08
C VAL A 7 23.05 -11.66 9.55
N ILE A 8 22.15 -10.84 8.98
CA ILE A 8 20.87 -11.35 8.48
C ILE A 8 21.04 -12.27 7.26
N LYS A 9 21.98 -11.94 6.34
CA LYS A 9 22.29 -12.80 5.18
C LYS A 9 22.89 -14.15 5.59
N ALA A 10 23.68 -14.18 6.66
CA ALA A 10 24.22 -15.43 7.19
C ALA A 10 23.18 -16.28 7.94
N ARG A 11 22.24 -15.61 8.65
CA ARG A 11 21.18 -16.28 9.39
C ARG A 11 20.12 -16.88 8.47
N ASP A 12 19.65 -16.12 7.48
CA ASP A 12 18.54 -16.47 6.59
C ASP A 12 18.92 -16.26 5.11
N PRO A 13 19.84 -17.06 4.54
CA PRO A 13 20.46 -16.77 3.23
C PRO A 13 19.49 -16.77 2.06
N ASN A 14 18.31 -17.35 2.21
CA ASN A 14 17.29 -17.46 1.17
C ASN A 14 16.24 -16.32 1.19
N GLU A 15 16.33 -15.37 2.13
CA GLU A 15 15.35 -14.28 2.29
C GLU A 15 15.76 -13.04 1.49
N LYS A 16 15.93 -13.16 0.18
CA LYS A 16 16.49 -12.11 -0.70
C LYS A 16 15.66 -10.82 -0.70
N GLU A 17 14.34 -10.94 -0.75
CA GLU A 17 13.42 -9.79 -0.77
C GLU A 17 13.50 -9.03 0.56
N PHE A 18 13.62 -9.74 1.67
CA PHE A 18 13.79 -9.14 2.99
C PHE A 18 15.15 -8.43 3.12
N HIS A 19 16.24 -9.06 2.64
CA HIS A 19 17.58 -8.44 2.65
C HIS A 19 17.61 -7.13 1.88
N GLN A 20 16.96 -7.08 0.71
CA GLN A 20 16.90 -5.87 -0.11
C GLN A 20 16.15 -4.74 0.60
N ALA A 21 15.03 -5.04 1.24
CA ALA A 21 14.25 -4.04 1.99
C ALA A 21 15.03 -3.48 3.20
N VAL A 22 15.73 -4.34 3.92
CA VAL A 22 16.59 -3.91 5.05
C VAL A 22 17.71 -3.03 4.54
N GLU A 23 18.38 -3.39 3.43
CA GLU A 23 19.46 -2.61 2.82
C GLU A 23 18.99 -1.20 2.46
N GLU A 24 17.86 -1.07 1.77
CA GLU A 24 17.27 0.22 1.38
C GLU A 24 16.98 1.12 2.59
N VAL A 25 16.36 0.57 3.63
CA VAL A 25 16.03 1.35 4.82
C VAL A 25 17.29 1.75 5.57
N VAL A 26 18.23 0.84 5.78
CA VAL A 26 19.48 1.11 6.52
C VAL A 26 20.33 2.16 5.81
N GLU A 27 20.39 2.15 4.48
CA GLU A 27 21.03 3.21 3.69
C GLU A 27 20.38 4.57 3.90
N SER A 28 19.06 4.62 3.86
CA SER A 28 18.29 5.85 4.05
C SER A 28 18.44 6.44 5.45
N VAL A 29 18.55 5.61 6.49
CA VAL A 29 18.62 6.06 7.89
C VAL A 29 20.05 6.24 8.42
N LYS A 30 21.06 5.98 7.61
CA LYS A 30 22.46 6.16 8.01
C LYS A 30 22.77 7.52 8.65
N PRO A 31 22.32 8.66 8.08
CA PRO A 31 22.55 9.98 8.71
C PRO A 31 21.96 10.09 10.12
N VAL A 32 20.84 9.39 10.37
CA VAL A 32 20.19 9.33 11.69
C VAL A 32 21.05 8.56 12.67
N LEU A 33 21.54 7.39 12.28
CA LEU A 33 22.40 6.53 13.11
C LEU A 33 23.73 7.20 13.45
N ASP A 34 24.28 7.98 12.52
CA ASP A 34 25.56 8.71 12.74
C ASP A 34 25.39 9.89 13.70
N ARG A 35 24.21 10.50 13.76
CA ARG A 35 23.89 11.58 14.72
C ARG A 35 23.46 11.09 16.11
N ASN A 36 23.06 9.82 16.23
CA ASN A 36 22.46 9.26 17.46
C ASN A 36 23.18 7.97 17.88
N PRO A 37 24.36 8.05 18.51
CA PRO A 37 25.14 6.87 18.95
C PRO A 37 24.35 5.92 19.84
N GLN A 38 23.44 6.44 20.67
CA GLN A 38 22.57 5.64 21.55
C GLN A 38 21.73 4.62 20.80
N TYR A 39 21.41 4.82 19.52
CA TYR A 39 20.67 3.84 18.74
C TYR A 39 21.48 2.56 18.50
N ARG A 40 22.81 2.70 18.31
CA ARG A 40 23.72 1.55 18.19
C ARG A 40 23.94 0.85 19.54
N GLU A 41 24.10 1.64 20.61
CA GLU A 41 24.29 1.12 21.98
C GLU A 41 23.10 0.28 22.45
N ASN A 42 21.88 0.59 21.97
CA ASN A 42 20.64 -0.14 22.31
C ASN A 42 20.29 -1.24 21.31
N GLY A 43 21.16 -1.59 20.36
CA GLY A 43 20.95 -2.67 19.39
C GLY A 43 19.70 -2.46 18.52
N ILE A 44 19.41 -1.21 18.16
CA ILE A 44 18.14 -0.85 17.51
C ILE A 44 17.97 -1.55 16.16
N LEU A 45 19.02 -1.60 15.34
CA LEU A 45 18.93 -2.25 14.02
C LEU A 45 18.73 -3.76 14.17
N GLU A 46 19.44 -4.38 15.08
CA GLU A 46 19.36 -5.81 15.38
C GLU A 46 17.93 -6.21 15.81
N ARG A 47 17.29 -5.36 16.61
CA ARG A 47 15.91 -5.57 17.07
C ARG A 47 14.88 -5.30 15.95
N LEU A 48 15.10 -4.29 15.11
CA LEU A 48 14.17 -3.94 14.05
C LEU A 48 14.13 -4.95 12.89
N VAL A 49 15.26 -5.59 12.59
CA VAL A 49 15.34 -6.58 11.51
C VAL A 49 14.87 -7.98 11.93
N GLU A 50 14.62 -8.19 13.21
CA GLU A 50 14.09 -9.46 13.72
C GLU A 50 12.60 -9.28 14.05
N PRO A 51 11.67 -10.07 13.47
CA PRO A 51 10.28 -10.05 13.87
C PRO A 51 10.11 -10.38 15.35
N GLU A 52 9.24 -9.66 16.07
CA GLU A 52 8.91 -10.00 17.45
C GLU A 52 8.32 -11.42 17.53
N ARG A 53 7.60 -11.84 16.48
CA ARG A 53 7.04 -13.19 16.39
C ARG A 53 6.72 -13.59 14.96
N VAL A 54 6.98 -14.86 14.63
CA VAL A 54 6.56 -15.50 13.37
C VAL A 54 5.68 -16.71 13.73
N VAL A 55 4.46 -16.71 13.20
CA VAL A 55 3.54 -17.84 13.29
C VAL A 55 3.40 -18.48 11.92
N MET A 56 3.69 -19.76 11.81
CA MET A 56 3.51 -20.56 10.60
C MET A 56 2.68 -21.80 10.93
N PHE A 57 1.68 -22.10 10.12
CA PHE A 57 0.75 -23.17 10.37
C PHE A 57 0.24 -23.85 9.09
N GLN A 58 -0.23 -25.07 9.22
CA GLN A 58 -0.88 -25.83 8.16
C GLN A 58 -2.34 -25.39 8.02
N VAL A 59 -2.81 -25.30 6.77
CA VAL A 59 -4.20 -24.96 6.43
C VAL A 59 -4.81 -26.07 5.57
N PRO A 60 -5.35 -27.14 6.16
CA PRO A 60 -6.04 -28.19 5.43
C PRO A 60 -7.48 -27.77 5.11
N TRP A 61 -7.92 -28.02 3.90
CA TRP A 61 -9.31 -27.76 3.47
C TRP A 61 -9.72 -28.74 2.37
N VAL A 62 -11.01 -28.79 2.04
CA VAL A 62 -11.55 -29.71 1.02
C VAL A 62 -12.09 -28.89 -0.14
N ASP A 63 -11.68 -29.21 -1.38
CA ASP A 63 -12.17 -28.58 -2.60
C ASP A 63 -13.61 -29.06 -2.97
N ASP A 64 -14.14 -28.55 -4.08
CA ASP A 64 -15.50 -28.90 -4.51
C ASP A 64 -15.60 -30.33 -5.06
N GLU A 65 -14.48 -30.94 -5.43
CA GLU A 65 -14.38 -32.35 -5.83
C GLU A 65 -14.23 -33.33 -4.64
N GLY A 66 -14.18 -32.78 -3.41
CA GLY A 66 -14.01 -33.55 -2.18
C GLY A 66 -12.57 -33.99 -1.91
N GLN A 67 -11.58 -33.40 -2.58
CA GLN A 67 -10.17 -33.70 -2.38
C GLN A 67 -9.59 -32.83 -1.26
N VAL A 68 -8.72 -33.41 -0.46
CA VAL A 68 -7.99 -32.70 0.58
C VAL A 68 -6.87 -31.85 -0.04
N GLN A 69 -6.90 -30.56 0.24
CA GLN A 69 -5.87 -29.59 -0.10
C GLN A 69 -5.16 -29.14 1.17
N VAL A 70 -3.87 -28.79 1.05
CA VAL A 70 -3.07 -28.34 2.21
C VAL A 70 -2.20 -27.17 1.76
N ASP A 71 -2.50 -25.99 2.28
CA ASP A 71 -1.71 -24.78 2.08
C ASP A 71 -0.98 -24.42 3.37
N ARG A 72 -0.09 -23.43 3.28
CA ARG A 72 0.69 -22.93 4.41
C ARG A 72 0.23 -21.53 4.78
N GLY A 73 -0.14 -21.35 6.05
CA GLY A 73 -0.50 -20.05 6.61
C GLY A 73 0.65 -19.40 7.37
N TYR A 74 0.69 -18.06 7.35
CA TYR A 74 1.70 -17.26 8.03
C TYR A 74 1.10 -16.02 8.67
N ARG A 75 1.66 -15.60 9.81
CA ARG A 75 1.53 -14.25 10.36
C ARG A 75 2.86 -13.79 10.92
N ILE A 76 3.37 -12.69 10.39
CA ILE A 76 4.58 -12.02 10.83
C ILE A 76 4.17 -10.83 11.67
N GLN A 77 4.44 -10.89 12.96
CA GLN A 77 4.26 -9.83 13.94
C GLN A 77 5.61 -9.14 14.09
N MET A 78 5.81 -8.07 13.30
CA MET A 78 7.14 -7.47 13.12
C MET A 78 7.51 -6.55 14.27
N SER A 79 6.63 -5.62 14.62
CA SER A 79 6.84 -4.70 15.73
C SER A 79 5.53 -4.18 16.29
N SER A 80 5.39 -4.22 17.62
CA SER A 80 4.24 -3.68 18.37
C SER A 80 4.57 -2.39 19.13
N VAL A 81 5.74 -1.86 18.98
CA VAL A 81 6.29 -0.74 19.77
C VAL A 81 5.40 0.52 19.74
N ILE A 82 4.70 0.77 18.63
CA ILE A 82 3.83 1.95 18.48
C ILE A 82 2.35 1.61 18.41
N GLY A 83 1.95 0.38 18.69
CA GLY A 83 0.56 -0.07 18.72
C GLY A 83 0.40 -1.53 18.28
N PRO A 84 -0.84 -2.06 18.23
CA PRO A 84 -1.11 -3.42 17.77
C PRO A 84 -0.50 -3.69 16.41
N TYR A 85 -0.01 -4.93 16.17
CA TYR A 85 0.47 -5.29 14.85
C TYR A 85 -0.63 -5.03 13.81
N LYS A 86 -0.29 -4.40 12.70
CA LYS A 86 -1.25 -4.01 11.66
C LYS A 86 -0.67 -4.25 10.28
N GLY A 87 -1.43 -4.94 9.44
CA GLY A 87 -1.07 -5.17 8.04
C GLY A 87 -1.90 -6.27 7.40
N GLY A 88 -1.89 -6.32 6.07
CA GLY A 88 -2.75 -7.18 5.27
C GLY A 88 -2.41 -8.67 5.34
N LEU A 89 -3.40 -9.48 4.94
CA LEU A 89 -3.22 -10.89 4.58
C LEU A 89 -3.19 -10.99 3.06
N ARG A 90 -2.21 -11.71 2.50
CA ARG A 90 -2.08 -11.97 1.07
C ARG A 90 -2.33 -13.43 0.78
N PHE A 91 -3.26 -13.73 -0.14
CA PHE A 91 -3.47 -15.08 -0.66
C PHE A 91 -3.00 -15.13 -2.11
N HIS A 92 -1.84 -15.75 -2.32
CA HIS A 92 -1.23 -15.83 -3.64
C HIS A 92 -0.15 -16.93 -3.66
N PRO A 93 0.02 -17.71 -4.74
CA PRO A 93 1.01 -18.79 -4.83
C PRO A 93 2.47 -18.37 -4.57
N SER A 94 2.79 -17.10 -4.77
CA SER A 94 4.15 -16.58 -4.51
C SER A 94 4.45 -16.31 -3.03
N VAL A 95 3.46 -16.42 -2.14
CA VAL A 95 3.64 -16.12 -0.72
C VAL A 95 4.63 -17.08 -0.09
N ASN A 96 5.64 -16.51 0.54
CA ASN A 96 6.65 -17.21 1.33
C ASN A 96 7.12 -16.33 2.50
N LEU A 97 7.96 -16.88 3.36
CA LEU A 97 8.41 -16.16 4.56
C LEU A 97 9.20 -14.89 4.23
N SER A 98 10.10 -14.93 3.24
CA SER A 98 10.91 -13.78 2.82
C SER A 98 10.05 -12.59 2.38
N ILE A 99 9.06 -12.86 1.51
CA ILE A 99 8.13 -11.84 1.02
C ILE A 99 7.31 -11.24 2.18
N LEU A 100 6.84 -12.08 3.11
CA LEU A 100 6.03 -11.59 4.22
C LEU A 100 6.85 -10.84 5.27
N LYS A 101 8.10 -11.24 5.54
CA LYS A 101 9.04 -10.48 6.40
C LYS A 101 9.36 -9.11 5.78
N PHE A 102 9.67 -9.07 4.49
CA PHE A 102 9.86 -7.83 3.73
C PHE A 102 8.67 -6.88 3.90
N LEU A 103 7.46 -7.37 3.58
CA LEU A 103 6.25 -6.58 3.64
C LEU A 103 5.89 -6.14 5.08
N ALA A 104 6.15 -6.98 6.08
CA ALA A 104 5.94 -6.65 7.49
C ALA A 104 6.90 -5.57 7.98
N PHE A 105 8.17 -5.65 7.59
CA PHE A 105 9.20 -4.68 7.92
C PHE A 105 8.88 -3.29 7.35
N GLU A 106 8.54 -3.20 6.06
CA GLU A 106 8.11 -1.93 5.46
C GLU A 106 6.82 -1.38 6.08
N GLN A 107 5.91 -2.29 6.49
CA GLN A 107 4.65 -1.90 7.10
C GLN A 107 4.85 -1.17 8.44
N VAL A 108 5.90 -1.49 9.21
CA VAL A 108 6.23 -0.78 10.45
C VAL A 108 6.41 0.72 10.20
N PHE A 109 7.24 1.09 9.24
CA PHE A 109 7.54 2.49 8.93
C PHE A 109 6.37 3.20 8.26
N LYS A 110 5.65 2.51 7.38
CA LYS A 110 4.44 3.03 6.75
C LYS A 110 3.37 3.39 7.79
N ASN A 111 3.12 2.50 8.75
CA ASN A 111 2.15 2.73 9.81
C ASN A 111 2.59 3.85 10.75
N ALA A 112 3.89 3.94 11.04
CA ALA A 112 4.45 5.01 11.86
C ALA A 112 4.16 6.40 11.30
N LEU A 113 4.14 6.56 9.98
CA LEU A 113 3.84 7.84 9.32
C LEU A 113 2.39 8.29 9.55
N THR A 114 1.44 7.38 9.76
CA THR A 114 0.00 7.71 9.83
C THR A 114 -0.42 8.48 11.07
N THR A 115 0.46 8.70 12.03
CA THR A 115 0.16 9.28 13.36
C THR A 115 -0.72 8.42 14.26
N LEU A 116 -1.30 7.34 13.75
CA LEU A 116 -2.17 6.43 14.49
C LEU A 116 -1.36 5.37 15.26
N ALA A 117 -1.93 4.86 16.34
CA ALA A 117 -1.30 3.83 17.18
C ALA A 117 -1.43 2.45 16.50
N MET A 118 -0.51 2.16 15.60
CA MET A 118 -0.44 0.90 14.85
C MET A 118 1.01 0.47 14.67
N GLY A 119 1.32 -0.73 15.11
CA GLY A 119 2.58 -1.43 14.83
C GLY A 119 2.62 -1.98 13.40
N GLY A 120 3.53 -2.90 13.12
CA GLY A 120 3.68 -3.52 11.81
C GLY A 120 3.54 -5.02 11.85
N GLY A 121 2.80 -5.56 10.90
CA GLY A 121 2.66 -7.00 10.70
C GLY A 121 2.20 -7.32 9.29
N LYS A 122 2.38 -8.57 8.88
CA LYS A 122 1.93 -9.08 7.58
C LYS A 122 1.63 -10.57 7.70
N GLY A 123 0.71 -11.05 6.88
CA GLY A 123 0.43 -12.48 6.85
C GLY A 123 -0.09 -12.92 5.50
N GLY A 124 -0.45 -14.18 5.41
CA GLY A 124 -1.02 -14.72 4.18
C GLY A 124 -0.81 -16.22 4.03
N SER A 125 -1.03 -16.69 2.81
CA SER A 125 -0.91 -18.09 2.42
C SER A 125 -0.51 -18.19 0.96
N ASP A 126 0.11 -19.32 0.59
CA ASP A 126 0.36 -19.73 -0.78
C ASP A 126 -0.92 -20.20 -1.52
N PHE A 127 -2.06 -20.19 -0.86
CA PHE A 127 -3.37 -20.43 -1.46
C PHE A 127 -3.66 -19.44 -2.60
N ASP A 128 -4.12 -19.97 -3.75
CA ASP A 128 -4.59 -19.15 -4.88
C ASP A 128 -6.13 -19.10 -4.93
N PRO A 129 -6.75 -17.96 -4.58
CA PRO A 129 -8.20 -17.81 -4.65
C PRO A 129 -8.73 -17.69 -6.08
N LYS A 130 -7.84 -17.52 -7.07
CA LYS A 130 -8.24 -17.33 -8.45
C LYS A 130 -8.82 -18.62 -9.03
N GLY A 131 -10.03 -18.52 -9.58
CA GLY A 131 -10.73 -19.67 -10.15
C GLY A 131 -11.41 -20.59 -9.12
N LYS A 132 -11.27 -20.32 -7.83
CA LYS A 132 -11.95 -21.06 -6.76
C LYS A 132 -13.39 -20.58 -6.56
N SER A 133 -14.27 -21.51 -6.20
CA SER A 133 -15.66 -21.20 -5.83
C SER A 133 -15.72 -20.41 -4.51
N ASP A 134 -16.85 -19.74 -4.27
CA ASP A 134 -17.07 -19.05 -2.98
C ASP A 134 -17.05 -20.03 -1.80
N ASN A 135 -17.52 -21.26 -2.00
CA ASN A 135 -17.51 -22.31 -0.99
C ASN A 135 -16.09 -22.81 -0.69
N GLU A 136 -15.24 -22.97 -1.69
CA GLU A 136 -13.83 -23.34 -1.52
C GLU A 136 -13.09 -22.24 -0.74
N VAL A 137 -13.24 -20.98 -1.16
CA VAL A 137 -12.62 -19.83 -0.46
C VAL A 137 -13.13 -19.72 0.97
N MET A 138 -14.41 -19.98 1.22
CA MET A 138 -14.97 -19.96 2.57
C MET A 138 -14.35 -21.07 3.44
N ARG A 139 -14.27 -22.29 2.96
CA ARG A 139 -13.66 -23.42 3.69
C ARG A 139 -12.18 -23.14 4.00
N PHE A 140 -11.45 -22.64 3.00
CA PHE A 140 -10.06 -22.22 3.21
C PHE A 140 -9.95 -21.14 4.30
N CYS A 141 -10.71 -20.05 4.21
CA CYS A 141 -10.69 -18.96 5.18
C CYS A 141 -11.05 -19.43 6.60
N GLN A 142 -11.98 -20.36 6.72
CA GLN A 142 -12.36 -20.95 8.02
C GLN A 142 -11.22 -21.77 8.60
N SER A 143 -10.59 -22.64 7.80
CA SER A 143 -9.41 -23.40 8.24
C SER A 143 -8.24 -22.50 8.62
N PHE A 144 -7.93 -21.50 7.81
CA PHE A 144 -6.89 -20.51 8.08
C PHE A 144 -7.13 -19.79 9.42
N MET A 145 -8.37 -19.40 9.68
CA MET A 145 -8.71 -18.67 10.91
C MET A 145 -8.70 -19.57 12.15
N MET A 146 -8.94 -20.89 12.02
CA MET A 146 -8.85 -21.82 13.16
C MET A 146 -7.47 -21.83 13.82
N GLU A 147 -6.42 -21.57 13.06
CA GLU A 147 -5.07 -21.42 13.59
C GLU A 147 -4.75 -19.97 13.97
N LEU A 148 -5.11 -19.03 13.11
CA LEU A 148 -4.72 -17.63 13.29
C LEU A 148 -5.41 -16.96 14.50
N PHE A 149 -6.64 -17.33 14.87
CA PHE A 149 -7.43 -16.59 15.86
C PHE A 149 -6.77 -16.47 17.24
N ARG A 150 -5.90 -17.40 17.62
CA ARG A 150 -5.17 -17.40 18.90
C ARG A 150 -4.12 -16.29 18.98
N HIS A 151 -3.74 -15.73 17.83
CA HIS A 151 -2.60 -14.82 17.69
C HIS A 151 -3.02 -13.40 17.34
N ILE A 152 -4.32 -13.16 17.08
CA ILE A 152 -4.86 -11.88 16.66
C ILE A 152 -5.96 -11.39 17.62
N GLY A 153 -6.23 -10.10 17.58
CA GLY A 153 -7.25 -9.49 18.42
C GLY A 153 -7.22 -7.96 18.27
N PRO A 154 -8.26 -7.26 18.73
CA PRO A 154 -8.41 -5.81 18.52
C PRO A 154 -7.27 -4.98 19.13
N ASN A 155 -6.64 -5.48 20.18
CA ASN A 155 -5.57 -4.79 20.92
C ASN A 155 -4.19 -5.46 20.75
N THR A 156 -4.10 -6.55 19.99
CA THR A 156 -2.87 -7.32 19.80
C THR A 156 -2.40 -7.25 18.36
N ASP A 157 -3.25 -7.69 17.44
CA ASP A 157 -2.92 -7.81 16.03
C ASP A 157 -4.20 -7.70 15.18
N VAL A 158 -4.26 -6.73 14.28
CA VAL A 158 -5.44 -6.44 13.46
C VAL A 158 -5.11 -6.59 11.98
N PRO A 159 -5.30 -7.78 11.41
CA PRO A 159 -5.10 -8.00 9.97
C PRO A 159 -6.08 -7.20 9.10
N ALA A 160 -5.74 -7.06 7.83
CA ALA A 160 -6.56 -6.43 6.79
C ALA A 160 -6.49 -7.22 5.49
N GLY A 161 -7.16 -6.76 4.44
CA GLY A 161 -7.00 -7.29 3.09
C GLY A 161 -5.71 -6.85 2.41
N ASP A 162 -5.27 -7.66 1.45
CA ASP A 162 -4.17 -7.43 0.52
C ASP A 162 -4.46 -8.22 -0.77
N ILE A 163 -3.46 -8.50 -1.62
CA ILE A 163 -3.66 -9.32 -2.84
C ILE A 163 -4.35 -10.64 -2.49
N GLY A 164 -5.42 -10.96 -3.22
CA GLY A 164 -6.22 -12.17 -3.01
C GLY A 164 -7.12 -12.17 -1.77
N VAL A 165 -7.15 -11.09 -1.00
CA VAL A 165 -8.00 -10.95 0.19
C VAL A 165 -8.78 -9.64 0.10
N GLY A 166 -10.02 -9.74 -0.35
CA GLY A 166 -10.98 -8.64 -0.45
C GLY A 166 -12.06 -8.72 0.64
N ALA A 167 -13.16 -8.00 0.39
CA ALA A 167 -14.28 -7.95 1.33
C ALA A 167 -14.92 -9.33 1.59
N ARG A 168 -14.94 -10.21 0.59
CA ARG A 168 -15.45 -11.59 0.69
C ARG A 168 -14.61 -12.39 1.70
N GLU A 169 -13.30 -12.44 1.50
CA GLU A 169 -12.37 -13.17 2.36
C GLU A 169 -12.37 -12.59 3.79
N ILE A 170 -12.35 -11.28 3.93
CA ILE A 170 -12.49 -10.62 5.25
C ILE A 170 -13.79 -11.02 5.94
N GLY A 171 -14.89 -11.15 5.20
CA GLY A 171 -16.17 -11.61 5.73
C GLY A 171 -16.08 -13.03 6.29
N TYR A 172 -15.52 -13.98 5.53
CA TYR A 172 -15.36 -15.36 5.97
C TYR A 172 -14.40 -15.50 7.15
N LEU A 173 -13.28 -14.78 7.12
CA LEU A 173 -12.31 -14.75 8.21
C LEU A 173 -12.93 -14.16 9.49
N PHE A 174 -13.64 -13.04 9.40
CA PHE A 174 -14.29 -12.41 10.55
C PHE A 174 -15.41 -13.27 11.14
N GLY A 175 -16.24 -13.89 10.27
CA GLY A 175 -17.30 -14.79 10.71
C GLY A 175 -16.76 -15.97 11.53
N MET A 176 -15.65 -16.56 11.08
CA MET A 176 -15.01 -17.66 11.80
C MET A 176 -14.32 -17.19 13.09
N TYR A 177 -13.58 -16.06 13.07
CA TYR A 177 -13.00 -15.48 14.28
C TYR A 177 -14.05 -15.25 15.35
N ARG A 178 -15.15 -14.57 15.00
CA ARG A 178 -16.26 -14.29 15.92
C ARG A 178 -16.85 -15.57 16.54
N LYS A 179 -16.90 -16.63 15.76
CA LYS A 179 -17.40 -17.94 16.24
C LYS A 179 -16.42 -18.59 17.21
N LEU A 180 -15.11 -18.55 16.93
CA LEU A 180 -14.07 -19.19 17.75
C LEU A 180 -13.78 -18.41 19.04
N ALA A 181 -13.64 -17.10 18.92
CA ALA A 181 -13.37 -16.23 20.07
C ALA A 181 -14.61 -15.94 20.93
N ASN A 182 -15.82 -16.18 20.39
CA ASN A 182 -17.10 -15.83 20.99
C ASN A 182 -17.19 -14.32 21.34
N GLU A 183 -16.60 -13.48 20.47
CA GLU A 183 -16.53 -12.03 20.66
C GLU A 183 -16.86 -11.30 19.34
N PHE A 184 -17.53 -10.15 19.47
CA PHE A 184 -17.69 -9.20 18.36
C PHE A 184 -16.79 -7.99 18.61
N THR A 185 -15.60 -7.99 17.98
CA THR A 185 -14.55 -6.99 18.21
C THR A 185 -14.06 -6.36 16.91
N GLY A 186 -13.16 -5.37 17.02
CA GLY A 186 -12.49 -4.72 15.88
C GLY A 186 -11.28 -5.48 15.32
N VAL A 187 -11.28 -6.80 15.37
CA VAL A 187 -10.11 -7.66 15.05
C VAL A 187 -9.61 -7.61 13.61
N LEU A 188 -10.44 -7.33 12.65
CA LEU A 188 -10.09 -7.23 11.21
C LEU A 188 -10.54 -5.88 10.68
N THR A 189 -9.85 -5.35 9.68
CA THR A 189 -10.29 -4.16 8.95
C THR A 189 -10.56 -4.46 7.48
N GLY A 190 -11.38 -3.60 6.84
CA GLY A 190 -11.94 -3.86 5.52
C GLY A 190 -13.29 -4.60 5.59
N LYS A 191 -13.96 -4.52 6.75
CA LYS A 191 -15.30 -5.07 6.97
C LYS A 191 -16.36 -4.31 6.17
N SER A 192 -17.49 -4.94 5.91
CA SER A 192 -18.64 -4.25 5.34
C SER A 192 -19.30 -3.31 6.37
N LEU A 193 -19.92 -2.26 5.89
CA LEU A 193 -20.53 -1.22 6.74
C LEU A 193 -21.52 -1.75 7.75
N GLY A 194 -22.31 -2.79 7.39
CA GLY A 194 -23.31 -3.40 8.26
C GLY A 194 -22.78 -4.13 9.50
N TRP A 195 -21.46 -4.36 9.57
CA TRP A 195 -20.85 -5.08 10.68
C TRP A 195 -19.44 -4.55 11.06
N GLY A 196 -19.31 -3.23 11.10
CA GLY A 196 -18.15 -2.54 11.67
C GLY A 196 -17.13 -2.01 10.66
N GLY A 197 -17.46 -1.97 9.38
CA GLY A 197 -16.63 -1.33 8.35
C GLY A 197 -16.70 0.19 8.41
N SER A 198 -15.74 0.85 7.80
CA SER A 198 -15.67 2.30 7.69
C SER A 198 -16.02 2.79 6.28
N LEU A 199 -16.76 3.89 6.20
CA LEU A 199 -16.86 4.68 4.99
C LEU A 199 -15.47 5.17 4.55
N ILE A 200 -15.31 5.55 3.29
CA ILE A 200 -14.04 5.98 2.69
C ILE A 200 -12.97 4.87 2.63
N ARG A 201 -13.18 3.67 3.19
CA ARG A 201 -12.14 2.62 3.17
C ARG A 201 -11.78 2.16 1.73
N PRO A 202 -12.74 1.93 0.81
CA PRO A 202 -12.42 1.63 -0.59
C PRO A 202 -11.67 2.76 -1.31
N GLU A 203 -12.04 3.99 -1.03
CA GLU A 203 -11.50 5.20 -1.66
C GLU A 203 -10.12 5.60 -1.14
N ALA A 204 -9.83 5.22 0.09
CA ALA A 204 -8.77 5.80 0.92
C ALA A 204 -7.37 5.81 0.30
N THR A 205 -6.99 4.77 -0.43
CA THR A 205 -5.66 4.69 -1.04
C THR A 205 -5.53 5.71 -2.17
N GLY A 206 -6.51 5.75 -3.07
CA GLY A 206 -6.54 6.71 -4.18
C GLY A 206 -6.69 8.15 -3.69
N TYR A 207 -7.63 8.41 -2.79
CA TYR A 207 -7.83 9.74 -2.20
C TYR A 207 -6.57 10.21 -1.45
N GLY A 208 -5.98 9.35 -0.65
CA GLY A 208 -4.76 9.65 0.08
C GLY A 208 -3.60 10.04 -0.84
N CYS A 209 -3.41 9.30 -1.93
CA CYS A 209 -2.39 9.60 -2.93
C CYS A 209 -2.58 11.00 -3.52
N VAL A 210 -3.81 11.37 -3.85
CA VAL A 210 -4.14 12.69 -4.40
C VAL A 210 -3.98 13.79 -3.34
N TYR A 211 -4.36 13.57 -2.09
CA TYR A 211 -4.14 14.53 -1.01
C TYR A 211 -2.65 14.78 -0.76
N PHE A 212 -1.84 13.71 -0.75
CA PHE A 212 -0.39 13.86 -0.62
C PHE A 212 0.20 14.69 -1.79
N ALA A 213 -0.19 14.39 -3.03
CA ALA A 213 0.22 15.14 -4.21
C ALA A 213 -0.21 16.61 -4.14
N SER A 214 -1.42 16.88 -3.63
CA SER A 214 -1.91 18.26 -3.42
C SER A 214 -1.03 19.05 -2.44
N GLU A 215 -0.61 18.45 -1.33
CA GLU A 215 0.29 19.10 -0.37
C GLU A 215 1.68 19.35 -0.99
N MET A 216 2.20 18.43 -1.82
CA MET A 216 3.45 18.64 -2.55
C MET A 216 3.37 19.83 -3.51
N LEU A 217 2.26 19.97 -4.25
CA LEU A 217 2.03 21.10 -5.14
C LEU A 217 1.87 22.40 -4.36
N ALA A 218 1.14 22.37 -3.23
CA ALA A 218 0.94 23.54 -2.37
C ALA A 218 2.26 24.15 -1.89
N ASN A 219 3.29 23.33 -1.59
CA ASN A 219 4.62 23.81 -1.25
C ASN A 219 5.33 24.54 -2.40
N ARG A 220 4.83 24.42 -3.62
CA ARG A 220 5.30 25.18 -4.80
C ARG A 220 4.28 26.23 -5.24
N ASN A 221 3.32 26.59 -4.38
CA ASN A 221 2.22 27.51 -4.69
C ASN A 221 1.43 27.10 -5.94
N GLN A 222 1.20 25.79 -6.10
CA GLN A 222 0.46 25.20 -7.21
C GLN A 222 -0.70 24.35 -6.68
N THR A 223 -1.68 24.09 -7.54
CA THR A 223 -2.82 23.23 -7.29
C THR A 223 -2.94 22.16 -8.38
N LEU A 224 -3.84 21.19 -8.18
CA LEU A 224 -4.19 20.18 -9.20
C LEU A 224 -5.13 20.76 -10.28
N GLU A 225 -5.80 21.86 -10.02
CA GLU A 225 -6.75 22.48 -10.96
C GLU A 225 -6.10 22.76 -12.32
N GLY A 226 -6.73 22.29 -13.37
CA GLY A 226 -6.27 22.43 -14.76
C GLY A 226 -5.06 21.57 -15.15
N LYS A 227 -4.46 20.81 -14.23
CA LYS A 227 -3.32 19.96 -14.57
C LYS A 227 -3.76 18.71 -15.32
N VAL A 228 -3.01 18.35 -16.36
CA VAL A 228 -3.17 17.09 -17.08
C VAL A 228 -2.47 15.97 -16.31
N CYS A 229 -3.20 14.89 -16.04
CA CYS A 229 -2.73 13.77 -15.21
C CYS A 229 -2.79 12.44 -16.00
N LEU A 230 -1.70 11.67 -15.93
CA LEU A 230 -1.66 10.28 -16.38
C LEU A 230 -1.93 9.38 -15.18
N VAL A 231 -2.84 8.43 -15.34
CA VAL A 231 -3.14 7.41 -14.32
C VAL A 231 -3.03 6.04 -14.98
N SER A 232 -2.25 5.14 -14.39
CA SER A 232 -2.24 3.73 -14.78
C SER A 232 -3.21 2.90 -13.95
N GLY A 233 -3.62 1.76 -14.51
CA GLY A 233 -4.60 0.89 -13.86
C GLY A 233 -6.05 1.31 -14.10
N SER A 234 -6.95 0.43 -13.74
CA SER A 234 -8.41 0.63 -13.71
C SER A 234 -9.05 -0.13 -12.55
N GLY A 235 -8.22 -0.56 -11.61
CA GLY A 235 -8.64 -1.18 -10.34
C GLY A 235 -9.06 -0.13 -9.31
N ASN A 236 -9.25 -0.58 -8.07
CA ASN A 236 -9.76 0.25 -6.98
C ASN A 236 -8.94 1.54 -6.76
N VAL A 237 -7.61 1.43 -6.67
CA VAL A 237 -6.74 2.59 -6.42
C VAL A 237 -6.85 3.59 -7.57
N ALA A 238 -6.75 3.13 -8.82
CA ALA A 238 -6.83 3.99 -9.99
C ALA A 238 -8.20 4.69 -10.10
N GLN A 239 -9.31 3.96 -9.91
CA GLN A 239 -10.67 4.52 -9.99
C GLN A 239 -10.86 5.68 -9.01
N PHE A 240 -10.40 5.52 -7.77
CA PHE A 240 -10.56 6.56 -6.74
C PHE A 240 -9.49 7.66 -6.83
N THR A 241 -8.32 7.38 -7.39
CA THR A 241 -7.37 8.42 -7.78
C THR A 241 -7.98 9.32 -8.85
N VAL A 242 -8.54 8.73 -9.91
CA VAL A 242 -9.24 9.49 -10.98
C VAL A 242 -10.39 10.31 -10.39
N GLU A 243 -11.23 9.70 -9.54
CA GLU A 243 -12.36 10.39 -8.92
C GLU A 243 -11.95 11.66 -8.17
N LYS A 244 -10.93 11.54 -7.31
CA LYS A 244 -10.46 12.68 -6.52
C LYS A 244 -9.72 13.72 -7.35
N LEU A 245 -8.95 13.31 -8.37
CA LEU A 245 -8.32 14.23 -9.31
C LEU A 245 -9.34 15.08 -10.06
N VAL A 246 -10.39 14.44 -10.59
CA VAL A 246 -11.48 15.12 -11.30
C VAL A 246 -12.25 16.07 -10.36
N GLU A 247 -12.52 15.64 -9.13
CA GLU A 247 -13.14 16.48 -8.10
C GLU A 247 -12.34 17.75 -7.80
N LEU A 248 -11.00 17.65 -7.84
CA LEU A 248 -10.09 18.79 -7.62
C LEU A 248 -9.74 19.56 -8.90
N GLY A 249 -10.50 19.36 -9.99
CA GLY A 249 -10.36 20.11 -11.24
C GLY A 249 -9.21 19.68 -12.13
N ALA A 250 -8.57 18.54 -11.89
CA ALA A 250 -7.56 18.00 -12.78
C ALA A 250 -8.19 17.27 -13.97
N LYS A 251 -7.47 17.24 -15.09
CA LYS A 251 -7.84 16.55 -16.32
C LYS A 251 -7.09 15.22 -16.40
N VAL A 252 -7.77 14.11 -16.12
CA VAL A 252 -7.19 12.76 -16.22
C VAL A 252 -7.40 12.24 -17.63
N VAL A 253 -6.32 11.86 -18.32
CA VAL A 253 -6.38 11.49 -19.75
C VAL A 253 -6.07 10.01 -20.02
N THR A 254 -5.67 9.24 -19.03
CA THR A 254 -5.36 7.81 -19.22
C THR A 254 -5.96 6.93 -18.12
N VAL A 255 -6.31 5.70 -18.48
CA VAL A 255 -6.55 4.54 -17.62
C VAL A 255 -6.08 3.28 -18.33
N SER A 256 -5.66 2.23 -17.60
CA SER A 256 -5.10 1.02 -18.22
C SER A 256 -5.53 -0.26 -17.52
N ASP A 257 -5.31 -1.37 -18.19
CA ASP A 257 -5.26 -2.71 -17.58
C ASP A 257 -4.15 -3.55 -18.24
N SER A 258 -4.05 -4.82 -17.91
CA SER A 258 -3.00 -5.71 -18.44
C SER A 258 -3.05 -5.93 -19.95
N SER A 259 -4.14 -5.54 -20.64
CA SER A 259 -4.26 -5.67 -22.10
C SER A 259 -3.87 -4.39 -22.86
N GLY A 260 -3.73 -3.26 -22.17
CA GLY A 260 -3.38 -1.98 -22.80
C GLY A 260 -3.91 -0.78 -22.02
N TYR A 261 -3.92 0.37 -22.67
CA TYR A 261 -4.41 1.60 -22.06
C TYR A 261 -5.31 2.40 -23.01
N VAL A 262 -6.15 3.22 -22.43
CA VAL A 262 -6.94 4.24 -23.12
C VAL A 262 -6.31 5.60 -22.91
N TYR A 263 -6.19 6.37 -23.99
CA TYR A 263 -5.91 7.80 -23.98
C TYR A 263 -7.15 8.55 -24.46
N ASP A 264 -7.69 9.41 -23.59
CA ASP A 264 -8.85 10.26 -23.89
C ASP A 264 -8.42 11.73 -23.75
N GLU A 265 -8.19 12.39 -24.88
CA GLU A 265 -7.72 13.78 -24.91
C GLU A 265 -8.69 14.75 -24.25
N GLU A 266 -9.99 14.48 -24.27
CA GLU A 266 -10.99 15.30 -23.59
C GLU A 266 -10.93 15.16 -22.07
N GLY A 267 -10.33 14.06 -21.58
CA GLY A 267 -10.25 13.67 -20.19
C GLY A 267 -11.46 12.87 -19.71
N LEU A 268 -11.27 12.20 -18.57
CA LEU A 268 -12.32 11.46 -17.89
C LEU A 268 -13.11 12.42 -17.00
N ASP A 269 -14.41 12.48 -17.20
CA ASP A 269 -15.37 13.08 -16.29
C ASP A 269 -16.03 12.04 -15.37
N GLN A 270 -16.96 12.47 -14.52
CA GLN A 270 -17.68 11.55 -13.62
C GLN A 270 -18.49 10.49 -14.38
N GLY A 271 -19.06 10.81 -15.53
CA GLY A 271 -19.83 9.86 -16.36
C GLY A 271 -18.94 8.79 -16.99
N LYS A 272 -17.80 9.21 -17.55
CA LYS A 272 -16.77 8.31 -18.10
C LYS A 272 -16.17 7.42 -17.00
N LEU A 273 -15.90 7.98 -15.81
CA LEU A 273 -15.42 7.21 -14.66
C LEU A 273 -16.47 6.20 -14.16
N ALA A 274 -17.74 6.59 -14.09
CA ALA A 274 -18.83 5.66 -13.72
C ALA A 274 -18.92 4.48 -14.70
N PHE A 275 -18.69 4.73 -16.00
CA PHE A 275 -18.60 3.66 -16.99
C PHE A 275 -17.42 2.72 -16.70
N VAL A 276 -16.21 3.25 -16.42
CA VAL A 276 -15.05 2.44 -16.06
C VAL A 276 -15.33 1.60 -14.81
N LYS A 277 -15.90 2.20 -13.76
CA LYS A 277 -16.30 1.49 -12.53
C LYS A 277 -17.26 0.33 -12.82
N ARG A 278 -18.30 0.58 -13.62
CA ARG A 278 -19.26 -0.47 -14.02
C ARG A 278 -18.61 -1.56 -14.85
N LEU A 279 -17.76 -1.18 -15.83
CA LEU A 279 -17.03 -2.10 -16.69
C LEU A 279 -16.14 -3.05 -15.87
N LYS A 280 -15.33 -2.49 -14.95
CA LYS A 280 -14.35 -3.29 -14.20
C LYS A 280 -14.98 -4.05 -13.02
N ASN A 281 -15.85 -3.40 -12.25
CA ASN A 281 -16.32 -3.97 -10.98
C ASN A 281 -17.56 -4.87 -11.14
N VAL A 282 -18.40 -4.61 -12.17
CA VAL A 282 -19.64 -5.37 -12.39
C VAL A 282 -19.49 -6.35 -13.55
N ARG A 283 -19.08 -5.83 -14.72
CA ARG A 283 -18.98 -6.65 -15.93
C ARG A 283 -17.69 -7.46 -16.02
N ARG A 284 -16.67 -7.11 -15.22
CA ARG A 284 -15.31 -7.70 -15.25
C ARG A 284 -14.67 -7.64 -16.65
N GLY A 285 -15.04 -6.61 -17.43
CA GLY A 285 -14.59 -6.38 -18.79
C GLY A 285 -13.18 -5.79 -18.89
N ARG A 286 -12.70 -5.61 -20.11
CA ARG A 286 -11.40 -5.02 -20.40
C ARG A 286 -11.51 -3.54 -20.73
N ILE A 287 -10.46 -2.77 -20.42
CA ILE A 287 -10.48 -1.31 -20.63
C ILE A 287 -10.64 -0.93 -22.11
N LYS A 288 -10.29 -1.80 -23.05
CA LYS A 288 -10.51 -1.60 -24.46
C LYS A 288 -11.98 -1.33 -24.84
N GLU A 289 -12.93 -1.87 -24.07
CA GLU A 289 -14.36 -1.64 -24.30
C GLU A 289 -14.79 -0.18 -24.05
N TYR A 290 -13.90 0.63 -23.49
CA TYR A 290 -14.15 2.07 -23.30
C TYR A 290 -14.34 2.80 -24.64
N VAL A 291 -13.51 2.48 -25.64
CA VAL A 291 -13.57 3.14 -26.97
C VAL A 291 -14.80 2.73 -27.78
N ASP A 292 -15.45 1.62 -27.45
CA ASP A 292 -16.74 1.23 -28.07
C ASP A 292 -17.84 2.25 -27.72
N LYS A 293 -17.74 2.88 -26.55
CA LYS A 293 -18.69 3.90 -26.09
C LYS A 293 -18.21 5.32 -26.34
N TYR A 294 -16.92 5.57 -26.21
CA TYR A 294 -16.28 6.88 -26.34
C TYR A 294 -15.28 6.85 -27.49
N SER A 295 -15.78 6.91 -28.71
CA SER A 295 -15.02 6.68 -29.95
C SER A 295 -13.95 7.74 -30.25
N GLN A 296 -13.96 8.89 -29.57
CA GLN A 296 -12.91 9.91 -29.66
C GLN A 296 -11.64 9.50 -28.87
N ALA A 297 -11.76 8.57 -27.93
CA ALA A 297 -10.61 8.05 -27.19
C ALA A 297 -9.86 7.00 -28.02
N VAL A 298 -8.57 6.86 -27.76
CA VAL A 298 -7.69 5.92 -28.47
C VAL A 298 -7.28 4.80 -27.50
N TYR A 299 -7.50 3.55 -27.92
CA TYR A 299 -6.96 2.39 -27.22
C TYR A 299 -5.64 1.96 -27.86
N THR A 300 -4.64 1.72 -27.02
CA THR A 300 -3.36 1.14 -27.41
C THR A 300 -3.16 -0.18 -26.68
N GLU A 301 -2.97 -1.26 -27.43
CA GLU A 301 -2.71 -2.59 -26.88
C GLU A 301 -1.34 -2.66 -26.23
N ALA A 302 -1.23 -3.46 -25.17
CA ALA A 302 0.04 -3.69 -24.51
C ALA A 302 1.00 -4.43 -25.44
N ASP A 303 2.22 -3.92 -25.59
CA ASP A 303 3.28 -4.52 -26.40
C ASP A 303 4.51 -4.80 -25.52
N SER A 304 4.72 -6.06 -25.20
CA SER A 304 5.85 -6.51 -24.39
C SER A 304 7.20 -6.45 -25.09
N SER A 305 7.23 -6.17 -26.41
CA SER A 305 8.48 -5.96 -27.18
C SER A 305 9.08 -4.58 -26.96
N LEU A 306 8.28 -3.62 -26.47
CA LEU A 306 8.74 -2.28 -26.17
C LEU A 306 9.53 -2.24 -24.87
N GLU A 307 10.58 -1.46 -24.86
CA GLU A 307 11.42 -1.23 -23.67
C GLU A 307 10.83 -0.15 -22.74
N TYR A 308 9.65 0.38 -23.05
CA TYR A 308 8.92 1.37 -22.25
C TYR A 308 7.41 1.18 -22.44
N ASN A 309 6.62 1.69 -21.49
CA ASN A 309 5.17 1.69 -21.60
C ASN A 309 4.68 2.98 -22.29
N PRO A 310 4.04 2.89 -23.46
CA PRO A 310 3.58 4.07 -24.21
C PRO A 310 2.61 4.98 -23.44
N LEU A 311 1.92 4.47 -22.42
CA LEU A 311 1.08 5.27 -21.52
C LEU A 311 1.86 6.46 -20.94
N TRP A 312 3.14 6.26 -20.59
CA TRP A 312 4.00 7.27 -19.96
C TRP A 312 4.64 8.24 -20.96
N ASN A 313 4.32 8.10 -22.24
CA ASN A 313 4.84 8.97 -23.30
C ASN A 313 3.85 10.07 -23.74
N HIS A 314 2.76 10.30 -23.03
CA HIS A 314 1.84 11.39 -23.29
C HIS A 314 2.24 12.68 -22.54
N LYS A 315 1.94 13.82 -23.15
CA LYS A 315 2.17 15.14 -22.53
C LYS A 315 1.28 15.32 -21.29
N ALA A 316 1.89 15.60 -20.13
CA ALA A 316 1.17 15.75 -18.88
C ALA A 316 1.96 16.58 -17.85
N ASN A 317 1.28 16.97 -16.76
CA ASN A 317 1.89 17.65 -15.62
C ASN A 317 2.20 16.69 -14.46
N CYS A 318 1.34 15.69 -14.26
CA CYS A 318 1.43 14.76 -13.14
C CYS A 318 1.22 13.32 -13.62
N ALA A 319 1.88 12.37 -12.95
CA ALA A 319 1.70 10.94 -13.17
C ALA A 319 1.37 10.22 -11.86
N PHE A 320 0.38 9.33 -11.92
CA PHE A 320 -0.10 8.53 -10.80
C PHE A 320 -0.07 7.04 -11.18
N PRO A 321 1.05 6.35 -10.94
CA PRO A 321 1.13 4.91 -11.16
C PRO A 321 0.29 4.17 -10.10
N CYS A 322 -0.82 3.55 -10.56
CA CYS A 322 -1.83 2.92 -9.71
C CYS A 322 -2.13 1.46 -10.10
N ALA A 323 -1.30 0.85 -10.95
CA ALA A 323 -1.53 -0.49 -11.47
C ALA A 323 -0.72 -1.55 -10.71
N THR A 324 0.57 -1.67 -11.01
CA THR A 324 1.39 -2.78 -10.50
C THR A 324 2.79 -2.34 -10.08
N GLN A 325 3.49 -3.26 -9.43
CA GLN A 325 4.90 -3.12 -9.11
C GLN A 325 5.76 -3.03 -10.38
N ASN A 326 6.79 -2.17 -10.36
CA ASN A 326 7.79 -1.99 -11.44
C ASN A 326 7.19 -1.61 -12.81
N GLU A 327 6.09 -0.87 -12.82
CA GLU A 327 5.42 -0.42 -14.05
C GLU A 327 6.06 0.81 -14.70
N ILE A 328 6.95 1.52 -13.99
CA ILE A 328 7.75 2.64 -14.50
C ILE A 328 9.23 2.27 -14.42
N ASN A 329 9.87 2.09 -15.55
CA ASN A 329 11.32 1.87 -15.63
C ASN A 329 12.09 3.17 -15.96
N GLY A 330 13.42 3.10 -16.11
CA GLY A 330 14.24 4.27 -16.40
C GLY A 330 13.88 4.99 -17.70
N LYS A 331 13.45 4.26 -18.76
CA LYS A 331 13.00 4.86 -20.02
C LYS A 331 11.66 5.55 -19.88
N ASP A 332 10.74 4.95 -19.15
CA ASP A 332 9.45 5.56 -18.81
C ASP A 332 9.65 6.87 -18.05
N ALA A 333 10.54 6.87 -17.06
CA ALA A 333 10.87 8.08 -16.30
C ALA A 333 11.41 9.19 -17.20
N GLN A 334 12.30 8.87 -18.14
CA GLN A 334 12.79 9.83 -19.14
C GLN A 334 11.67 10.36 -20.04
N ASN A 335 10.75 9.50 -20.47
CA ASN A 335 9.59 9.90 -21.28
C ASN A 335 8.68 10.85 -20.51
N LEU A 336 8.35 10.55 -19.26
CA LEU A 336 7.57 11.42 -18.37
C LEU A 336 8.19 12.81 -18.26
N LEU A 337 9.49 12.89 -17.98
CA LEU A 337 10.22 14.16 -17.86
C LEU A 337 10.24 14.95 -19.19
N LYS A 338 10.51 14.28 -20.30
CA LYS A 338 10.51 14.89 -21.65
C LYS A 338 9.14 15.47 -22.00
N ASN A 339 8.06 14.82 -21.53
CA ASN A 339 6.68 15.22 -21.81
C ASN A 339 6.09 16.20 -20.77
N GLY A 340 6.95 16.75 -19.88
CA GLY A 340 6.59 17.86 -18.99
C GLY A 340 6.07 17.46 -17.63
N VAL A 341 6.17 16.18 -17.23
CA VAL A 341 5.78 15.75 -15.89
C VAL A 341 6.72 16.31 -14.83
N THR A 342 6.13 16.98 -13.85
CA THR A 342 6.83 17.61 -12.72
C THR A 342 6.47 17.01 -11.38
N LEU A 343 5.48 16.10 -11.36
CA LEU A 343 5.05 15.37 -10.18
C LEU A 343 4.74 13.91 -10.53
N VAL A 344 5.31 12.99 -9.76
CA VAL A 344 4.96 11.56 -9.75
C VAL A 344 4.53 11.17 -8.33
N ALA A 345 3.31 10.65 -8.16
CA ALA A 345 2.82 10.17 -6.88
C ALA A 345 2.35 8.71 -6.99
N GLU A 346 2.99 7.83 -6.25
CA GLU A 346 2.77 6.39 -6.32
C GLU A 346 1.51 5.96 -5.57
N GLY A 347 0.49 5.51 -6.32
CA GLY A 347 -0.73 4.93 -5.76
C GLY A 347 -0.59 3.44 -5.47
N SER A 348 0.14 2.69 -6.30
CA SER A 348 0.48 1.29 -6.05
C SER A 348 1.74 1.13 -5.19
N ASN A 349 2.07 -0.09 -4.80
CA ASN A 349 3.28 -0.37 -4.05
C ASN A 349 4.46 -0.59 -5.01
N MET A 350 5.54 0.17 -4.84
CA MET A 350 6.79 0.09 -5.61
C MET A 350 6.57 0.08 -7.15
N PRO A 351 5.80 1.01 -7.72
CA PRO A 351 5.57 1.01 -9.17
C PRO A 351 6.77 1.49 -9.97
N SER A 352 7.68 2.26 -9.36
CA SER A 352 8.89 2.75 -10.02
C SER A 352 10.09 1.89 -9.71
N THR A 353 10.88 1.55 -10.74
CA THR A 353 12.16 0.85 -10.54
C THR A 353 13.21 1.78 -9.91
N PRO A 354 14.30 1.27 -9.32
CA PRO A 354 15.37 2.10 -8.77
C PRO A 354 15.93 3.12 -9.78
N GLU A 355 16.08 2.75 -11.05
CA GLU A 355 16.55 3.63 -12.12
C GLU A 355 15.59 4.77 -12.38
N ALA A 356 14.28 4.49 -12.33
CA ALA A 356 13.25 5.53 -12.47
C ALA A 356 13.29 6.52 -11.30
N ILE A 357 13.39 5.99 -10.08
CA ILE A 357 13.48 6.81 -8.86
C ILE A 357 14.71 7.72 -8.92
N HIS A 358 15.89 7.20 -9.26
CA HIS A 358 17.10 8.01 -9.41
C HIS A 358 16.90 9.11 -10.46
N THR A 359 16.28 8.78 -11.59
CA THR A 359 15.97 9.73 -12.66
C THR A 359 15.09 10.88 -12.17
N PHE A 360 14.07 10.60 -11.36
CA PHE A 360 13.19 11.62 -10.78
C PHE A 360 13.90 12.49 -9.74
N LEU A 361 14.71 11.89 -8.87
CA LEU A 361 15.45 12.59 -7.83
C LEU A 361 16.54 13.49 -8.42
N ASP A 362 17.29 13.03 -9.43
CA ASP A 362 18.32 13.80 -10.12
C ASP A 362 17.74 15.05 -10.81
N LYS A 363 16.56 14.93 -11.37
CA LYS A 363 15.82 16.03 -12.02
C LYS A 363 15.04 16.89 -11.04
N LYS A 364 15.06 16.54 -9.74
CA LYS A 364 14.39 17.28 -8.65
C LYS A 364 12.91 17.56 -8.91
N ILE A 365 12.21 16.62 -9.56
CA ILE A 365 10.76 16.70 -9.66
C ILE A 365 10.14 16.35 -8.31
N LEU A 366 8.85 16.61 -8.15
CA LEU A 366 8.09 16.15 -6.99
C LEU A 366 7.85 14.64 -7.12
N TYR A 367 8.58 13.82 -6.37
CA TYR A 367 8.41 12.37 -6.34
C TYR A 367 7.92 11.92 -4.97
N ALA A 368 6.74 11.29 -4.92
CA ALA A 368 6.12 10.75 -3.72
C ALA A 368 6.21 9.22 -3.72
N PRO A 369 6.99 8.61 -2.79
CA PRO A 369 7.10 7.16 -2.69
C PRO A 369 5.81 6.53 -2.18
N GLY A 370 5.48 5.33 -2.65
CA GLY A 370 4.24 4.63 -2.31
C GLY A 370 4.01 4.47 -0.81
N LYS A 371 5.04 4.20 -0.02
CA LYS A 371 4.93 4.06 1.44
C LYS A 371 4.36 5.31 2.15
N ALA A 372 4.53 6.50 1.56
CA ALA A 372 3.95 7.74 2.07
C ALA A 372 2.64 8.10 1.34
N SER A 373 2.66 8.16 0.00
CA SER A 373 1.52 8.62 -0.80
C SER A 373 0.31 7.67 -0.74
N ASN A 374 0.52 6.36 -0.71
CA ASN A 374 -0.58 5.39 -0.65
C ASN A 374 -0.98 4.96 0.77
N ALA A 375 -0.44 5.62 1.81
CA ALA A 375 -0.74 5.31 3.21
C ALA A 375 -2.21 5.58 3.61
N GLY A 376 -3.01 6.24 2.76
CA GLY A 376 -4.42 6.49 3.01
C GLY A 376 -5.22 5.23 3.32
N GLY A 377 -4.94 4.12 2.63
CA GLY A 377 -5.61 2.85 2.89
C GLY A 377 -5.42 2.33 4.31
N VAL A 378 -4.19 2.33 4.81
CA VAL A 378 -3.91 1.91 6.21
C VAL A 378 -4.36 2.98 7.21
N ALA A 379 -4.33 4.26 6.86
CA ALA A 379 -4.85 5.32 7.71
C ALA A 379 -6.36 5.12 7.99
N VAL A 380 -7.17 4.91 6.96
CA VAL A 380 -8.61 4.63 7.17
C VAL A 380 -8.83 3.27 7.84
N SER A 381 -7.94 2.29 7.65
CA SER A 381 -8.00 1.07 8.46
C SER A 381 -7.82 1.36 9.97
N GLY A 382 -6.91 2.26 10.33
CA GLY A 382 -6.76 2.71 11.72
C GLY A 382 -7.98 3.51 12.22
N LEU A 383 -8.59 4.32 11.35
CA LEU A 383 -9.86 5.00 11.68
C LEU A 383 -11.00 3.98 11.85
N GLU A 384 -11.05 2.89 11.08
CA GLU A 384 -11.99 1.79 11.29
C GLU A 384 -11.77 1.14 12.67
N MET A 385 -10.51 0.90 13.06
CA MET A 385 -10.19 0.40 14.41
C MET A 385 -10.71 1.35 15.49
N ALA A 386 -10.50 2.66 15.34
CA ALA A 386 -11.00 3.66 16.30
C ALA A 386 -12.53 3.64 16.39
N GLN A 387 -13.24 3.61 15.27
CA GLN A 387 -14.70 3.50 15.23
C GLN A 387 -15.18 2.20 15.90
N ASN A 388 -14.51 1.08 15.67
CA ASN A 388 -14.83 -0.21 16.28
C ASN A 388 -14.64 -0.19 17.81
N SER A 389 -13.56 0.44 18.30
CA SER A 389 -13.30 0.57 19.74
C SER A 389 -14.36 1.41 20.44
N MET A 390 -14.87 2.44 19.79
CA MET A 390 -15.97 3.28 20.30
C MET A 390 -17.35 2.66 20.06
N ARG A 391 -17.47 1.65 19.21
CA ARG A 391 -18.76 1.10 18.72
C ARG A 391 -19.64 2.15 18.01
N LEU A 392 -19.00 3.08 17.32
CA LEU A 392 -19.65 4.14 16.55
C LEU A 392 -19.23 4.07 15.08
N SER A 393 -20.05 4.63 14.20
CA SER A 393 -19.71 4.86 12.80
C SER A 393 -19.70 6.36 12.53
N TRP A 394 -18.63 6.84 11.89
CA TRP A 394 -18.53 8.24 11.49
C TRP A 394 -19.15 8.46 10.11
N PRO A 395 -19.73 9.63 9.86
CA PRO A 395 -20.20 10.00 8.53
C PRO A 395 -19.03 10.14 7.54
N ARG A 396 -19.34 10.07 6.26
CA ARG A 396 -18.36 10.09 5.17
C ARG A 396 -17.43 11.31 5.24
N GLU A 397 -18.01 12.47 5.49
CA GLU A 397 -17.31 13.75 5.56
C GLU A 397 -16.29 13.79 6.70
N GLU A 398 -16.62 13.20 7.83
CA GLU A 398 -15.72 13.13 8.98
C GLU A 398 -14.53 12.19 8.69
N VAL A 399 -14.78 11.01 8.12
CA VAL A 399 -13.69 10.08 7.78
C VAL A 399 -12.77 10.69 6.70
N ASP A 400 -13.33 11.35 5.69
CA ASP A 400 -12.54 12.00 4.63
C ASP A 400 -11.73 13.18 5.17
N ALA A 401 -12.32 14.01 6.04
CA ALA A 401 -11.59 15.10 6.70
C ALA A 401 -10.41 14.60 7.55
N ARG A 402 -10.60 13.51 8.30
CA ARG A 402 -9.54 12.87 9.09
C ARG A 402 -8.46 12.29 8.18
N LEU A 403 -8.84 11.62 7.09
CA LEU A 403 -7.90 11.13 6.10
C LEU A 403 -7.04 12.25 5.52
N LYS A 404 -7.65 13.37 5.14
CA LYS A 404 -6.95 14.54 4.61
C LYS A 404 -5.94 15.12 5.63
N ILE A 405 -6.33 15.23 6.90
CA ILE A 405 -5.45 15.67 7.99
C ILE A 405 -4.26 14.70 8.15
N ILE A 406 -4.50 13.40 8.14
CA ILE A 406 -3.45 12.38 8.25
C ILE A 406 -2.48 12.48 7.07
N MET A 407 -2.97 12.58 5.84
CA MET A 407 -2.11 12.67 4.65
C MET A 407 -1.26 13.95 4.64
N LYS A 408 -1.83 15.06 5.10
CA LYS A 408 -1.09 16.31 5.31
C LYS A 408 0.00 16.16 6.37
N SER A 409 -0.28 15.47 7.47
CA SER A 409 0.70 15.19 8.52
C SER A 409 1.82 14.27 8.02
N ILE A 410 1.50 13.23 7.23
CA ILE A 410 2.51 12.36 6.60
C ILE A 410 3.43 13.19 5.70
N HIS A 411 2.83 14.00 4.82
CA HIS A 411 3.60 14.88 3.93
C HIS A 411 4.54 15.79 4.71
N LYS A 412 4.03 16.46 5.75
CA LYS A 412 4.83 17.36 6.59
C LYS A 412 5.98 16.63 7.28
N SER A 413 5.72 15.45 7.86
CA SER A 413 6.73 14.65 8.53
C SER A 413 7.86 14.22 7.59
N CYS A 414 7.51 13.81 6.35
CA CYS A 414 8.51 13.46 5.34
C CYS A 414 9.36 14.67 4.93
N LEU A 415 8.73 15.82 4.77
CA LEU A 415 9.42 17.07 4.36
C LEU A 415 10.36 17.56 5.46
N ASP A 416 9.88 17.61 6.70
CA ASP A 416 10.65 18.05 7.86
C ASP A 416 11.86 17.14 8.10
N ALA A 417 11.67 15.82 8.05
CA ALA A 417 12.75 14.86 8.20
C ALA A 417 13.80 14.99 7.08
N ALA A 418 13.37 15.16 5.83
CA ALA A 418 14.29 15.36 4.72
C ALA A 418 15.12 16.65 4.90
N ALA A 419 14.50 17.73 5.39
CA ALA A 419 15.18 18.99 5.63
C ALA A 419 16.18 18.90 6.79
N GLU A 420 15.77 18.28 7.91
CA GLU A 420 16.61 18.08 9.10
C GLU A 420 17.89 17.29 8.80
N TYR A 421 17.78 16.29 7.92
CA TYR A 421 18.93 15.43 7.57
C TYR A 421 19.63 15.85 6.27
N GLY A 422 19.39 17.07 5.76
CA GLY A 422 20.18 17.70 4.69
C GLY A 422 19.84 17.22 3.28
N VAL A 423 18.67 16.58 3.09
CA VAL A 423 18.18 16.10 1.80
C VAL A 423 16.83 16.72 1.43
N SER A 424 16.68 18.01 1.65
CA SER A 424 15.45 18.76 1.44
C SER A 424 14.78 18.43 0.11
N GLY A 425 13.47 18.13 0.15
CA GLY A 425 12.67 17.76 -1.02
C GLY A 425 12.75 16.30 -1.44
N ASN A 426 13.59 15.49 -0.80
CA ASN A 426 13.63 14.05 -1.03
C ASN A 426 12.62 13.34 -0.11
N TYR A 427 11.38 13.17 -0.60
CA TYR A 427 10.30 12.54 0.15
C TYR A 427 10.55 11.04 0.43
N MET A 428 11.36 10.35 -0.40
CA MET A 428 11.67 8.95 -0.19
C MET A 428 12.53 8.77 1.07
N VAL A 429 13.64 9.48 1.14
CA VAL A 429 14.52 9.47 2.33
C VAL A 429 13.79 10.05 3.53
N GLY A 430 13.03 11.13 3.35
CA GLY A 430 12.23 11.73 4.41
C GLY A 430 11.20 10.77 5.02
N ALA A 431 10.51 9.97 4.20
CA ALA A 431 9.56 8.96 4.68
C ALA A 431 10.25 7.85 5.49
N ASN A 432 11.39 7.33 5.00
CA ASN A 432 12.15 6.32 5.71
C ASN A 432 12.66 6.86 7.07
N ILE A 433 13.22 8.06 7.10
CA ILE A 433 13.73 8.69 8.33
C ILE A 433 12.58 8.98 9.32
N ALA A 434 11.50 9.62 8.87
CA ALA A 434 10.39 9.99 9.76
C ALA A 434 9.76 8.75 10.41
N GLY A 435 9.51 7.69 9.63
CA GLY A 435 9.00 6.42 10.14
C GLY A 435 9.97 5.75 11.10
N PHE A 436 11.25 5.68 10.75
CA PHE A 436 12.30 5.08 11.57
C PHE A 436 12.45 5.81 12.92
N VAL A 437 12.65 7.12 12.92
CA VAL A 437 12.86 7.91 14.14
C VAL A 437 11.71 7.75 15.13
N LYS A 438 10.46 7.75 14.66
CA LYS A 438 9.29 7.55 15.52
C LYS A 438 9.31 6.18 16.20
N VAL A 439 9.60 5.11 15.44
CA VAL A 439 9.66 3.74 15.98
C VAL A 439 10.81 3.60 16.97
N VAL A 440 12.00 4.06 16.61
CA VAL A 440 13.20 3.91 17.41
C VAL A 440 13.14 4.68 18.74
N ASN A 441 12.60 5.89 18.73
CA ASN A 441 12.41 6.65 19.97
C ASN A 441 11.45 5.89 20.92
N ALA A 442 10.36 5.34 20.39
CA ALA A 442 9.45 4.52 21.20
C ALA A 442 10.14 3.24 21.73
N MET A 443 11.03 2.62 20.95
CA MET A 443 11.83 1.47 21.42
C MET A 443 12.77 1.83 22.57
N ILE A 444 13.36 3.04 22.52
CA ILE A 444 14.23 3.53 23.60
C ILE A 444 13.42 3.85 24.85
N ASP A 445 12.30 4.56 24.70
CA ASP A 445 11.42 4.93 25.81
C ASP A 445 10.88 3.71 26.57
N GLN A 446 10.59 2.62 25.85
CA GLN A 446 10.06 1.37 26.42
C GLN A 446 11.15 0.41 26.91
N GLY A 447 12.42 0.61 26.54
CA GLY A 447 13.55 -0.20 26.95
C GLY A 447 13.66 -1.54 26.24
N LEU A 448 14.28 -2.51 26.93
CA LEU A 448 14.42 -3.90 26.47
C LEU A 448 13.31 -4.75 27.09
N VAL A 449 12.35 -5.15 26.27
CA VAL A 449 11.20 -5.97 26.66
C VAL A 449 11.09 -7.20 25.77
#